data_7c1192dd870144c7867a12401f39c315
#
_entry.id   7c1192dd870144c7867a12401f39c315
#
_cell.length_a   1.000
_cell.length_b   1.000
_cell.length_c   1.000
_cell.angle_alpha   90.00
_cell.angle_beta   90.00
_cell.angle_gamma   90.00
#
_symmetry.space_group_name_H-M   'P 1'
#
loop_
_entity.id
_entity.type
_entity.pdbx_description
1 polymer ?
#
loop_
_entity_poly.entity_id
_entity_poly.type
_entity_poly.pdbx_seq_one_letter_code
_entity_poly.pdbx_strand_id
1 'polypeptide(L)'
;MVETAQGNSIKFIQNENHNSVLVLGCMHGDEPQGEFLINEYLKINPNTKLMFVPCVNPDGVRAKTRVNSRGVDINRNFPTENWELTERNEFFGGESPASEVETKFLVNLIEKYEPKLILTLHAPFKVVNYDGDALEVAQKISKIIGYPIEASIGYP
;
A
#
# COMPACT_ATOMS: atom_id res chain seq x y z
N MET A 1 -8.99 12.79 -0.69
CA MET A 1 -8.48 12.86 0.71
C MET A 1 -9.53 12.24 1.60
N VAL A 2 -9.13 11.44 2.55
CA VAL A 2 -9.97 10.86 3.61
C VAL A 2 -9.25 11.02 4.95
N GLU A 3 -10.01 11.04 6.04
CA GLU A 3 -9.44 11.11 7.40
C GLU A 3 -9.52 9.75 8.08
N THR A 4 -8.45 9.38 8.79
CA THR A 4 -8.40 8.18 9.61
C THR A 4 -9.23 8.33 10.90
N ALA A 5 -9.31 7.26 11.69
CA ALA A 5 -10.00 7.28 12.99
C ALA A 5 -9.43 8.33 13.99
N GLN A 6 -8.15 8.72 13.84
CA GLN A 6 -7.52 9.77 14.66
C GLN A 6 -7.48 11.15 13.96
N GLY A 7 -8.18 11.33 12.84
CA GLY A 7 -8.26 12.60 12.11
C GLY A 7 -6.99 12.93 11.29
N ASN A 8 -6.12 11.96 11.03
CA ASN A 8 -4.99 12.14 10.14
C ASN A 8 -5.42 11.96 8.67
N SER A 9 -4.91 12.80 7.77
CA SER A 9 -5.31 12.76 6.36
C SER A 9 -4.53 11.73 5.56
N ILE A 10 -5.24 10.91 4.78
CA ILE A 10 -4.68 10.08 3.71
C ILE A 10 -4.80 10.85 2.41
N LYS A 11 -3.68 11.10 1.75
CA LYS A 11 -3.61 11.90 0.51
C LYS A 11 -3.53 10.99 -0.71
N PHE A 12 -4.28 11.35 -1.74
CA PHE A 12 -4.12 10.79 -3.09
C PHE A 12 -3.58 11.87 -4.01
N ILE A 13 -2.54 11.56 -4.74
CA ILE A 13 -1.83 12.47 -5.65
C ILE A 13 -1.89 11.88 -7.06
N GLN A 14 -2.37 12.69 -8.00
CA GLN A 14 -2.41 12.36 -9.43
C GLN A 14 -2.32 13.63 -10.26
N ASN A 15 -1.83 13.51 -11.49
CA ASN A 15 -1.95 14.52 -12.53
C ASN A 15 -3.10 14.16 -13.49
N GLU A 16 -3.60 15.12 -14.27
CA GLU A 16 -4.73 14.94 -15.20
C GLU A 16 -4.49 13.81 -16.22
N ASN A 17 -3.24 13.61 -16.65
CA ASN A 17 -2.83 12.59 -17.61
C ASN A 17 -2.15 11.40 -16.92
N HIS A 18 -2.72 10.89 -15.81
CA HIS A 18 -2.17 9.73 -15.11
C HIS A 18 -2.17 8.48 -15.99
N ASN A 19 -1.19 7.61 -15.77
CA ASN A 19 -1.19 6.26 -16.31
C ASN A 19 -1.92 5.29 -15.34
N SER A 20 -2.03 4.03 -15.76
CA SER A 20 -2.71 3.01 -14.95
C SER A 20 -1.80 2.38 -13.88
N VAL A 21 -0.89 3.15 -13.24
CA VAL A 21 0.00 2.66 -12.19
C VAL A 21 -0.24 3.42 -10.89
N LEU A 22 -0.58 2.70 -9.83
CA LEU A 22 -0.77 3.22 -8.48
C LEU A 22 0.40 2.79 -7.58
N VAL A 23 1.03 3.75 -6.90
CA VAL A 23 2.13 3.51 -5.97
C VAL A 23 1.68 3.83 -4.55
N LEU A 24 1.84 2.85 -3.65
CA LEU A 24 1.43 2.94 -2.25
C LEU A 24 2.65 2.93 -1.32
N GLY A 25 2.67 3.83 -0.36
CA GLY A 25 3.66 3.85 0.72
C GLY A 25 3.01 3.68 2.08
N CYS A 26 3.80 3.23 3.07
CA CYS A 26 3.40 3.12 4.48
C CYS A 26 2.06 2.40 4.69
N MET A 27 1.90 1.23 4.09
CA MET A 27 0.82 0.30 4.42
C MET A 27 0.91 -0.11 5.91
N HIS A 28 2.15 -0.37 6.37
CA HIS A 28 2.48 -0.56 7.78
C HIS A 28 3.13 0.72 8.33
N GLY A 29 2.75 1.12 9.55
CA GLY A 29 3.20 2.37 10.12
C GLY A 29 4.64 2.36 10.62
N ASP A 30 5.22 1.20 10.87
CA ASP A 30 6.64 1.00 11.19
C ASP A 30 7.56 0.99 9.96
N GLU A 31 6.99 1.17 8.75
CA GLU A 31 7.70 1.21 7.46
C GLU A 31 7.61 2.61 6.78
N PRO A 32 8.07 3.70 7.41
CA PRO A 32 7.88 5.07 6.91
C PRO A 32 8.70 5.40 5.65
N GLN A 33 9.61 4.51 5.24
CA GLN A 33 10.51 4.71 4.08
C GLN A 33 9.73 4.88 2.77
N GLY A 34 8.54 4.25 2.64
CA GLY A 34 7.69 4.36 1.45
C GLY A 34 7.24 5.79 1.20
N GLU A 35 6.79 6.51 2.23
CA GLU A 35 6.39 7.91 2.12
C GLU A 35 7.57 8.81 1.75
N PHE A 36 8.73 8.60 2.38
CA PHE A 36 9.94 9.35 2.06
C PHE A 36 10.33 9.18 0.59
N LEU A 37 10.40 7.94 0.09
CA LEU A 37 10.77 7.66 -1.30
C LEU A 37 9.80 8.28 -2.31
N ILE A 38 8.50 8.18 -2.06
CA ILE A 38 7.47 8.80 -2.92
C ILE A 38 7.62 10.32 -2.94
N ASN A 39 7.81 10.94 -1.78
CA ASN A 39 7.96 12.39 -1.69
C ASN A 39 9.24 12.89 -2.39
N GLU A 40 10.37 12.17 -2.28
CA GLU A 40 11.60 12.50 -3.02
C GLU A 40 11.39 12.35 -4.53
N TYR A 41 10.74 11.26 -4.97
CA TYR A 41 10.40 11.07 -6.38
C TYR A 41 9.56 12.21 -6.94
N LEU A 42 8.53 12.65 -6.22
CA LEU A 42 7.63 13.72 -6.64
C LEU A 42 8.34 15.08 -6.77
N LYS A 43 9.35 15.37 -5.93
CA LYS A 43 10.15 16.59 -6.01
C LYS A 43 10.92 16.69 -7.34
N ILE A 44 11.47 15.58 -7.81
CA ILE A 44 12.27 15.54 -9.05
C ILE A 44 11.44 15.23 -10.30
N ASN A 45 10.21 14.74 -10.12
CA ASN A 45 9.28 14.39 -11.21
C ASN A 45 7.90 15.02 -11.00
N PRO A 46 7.78 16.36 -10.97
CA PRO A 46 6.50 17.04 -10.64
C PRO A 46 5.38 16.77 -11.66
N ASN A 47 5.74 16.39 -12.90
CA ASN A 47 4.81 16.09 -13.98
C ASN A 47 4.65 14.58 -14.22
N THR A 48 4.93 13.76 -13.21
CA THR A 48 4.79 12.30 -13.32
C THR A 48 3.34 11.91 -13.68
N LYS A 49 3.22 10.81 -14.43
CA LYS A 49 1.90 10.22 -14.76
C LYS A 49 1.46 9.15 -13.77
N LEU A 50 2.30 8.81 -12.78
CA LEU A 50 1.96 7.84 -11.76
C LEU A 50 0.94 8.43 -10.78
N MET A 51 0.11 7.55 -10.21
CA MET A 51 -0.79 7.87 -9.10
C MET A 51 -0.14 7.42 -7.79
N PHE A 52 -0.35 8.18 -6.71
CA PHE A 52 0.29 7.89 -5.42
C PHE A 52 -0.66 8.02 -4.23
N VAL A 53 -0.48 7.12 -3.27
CA VAL A 53 -0.87 7.32 -1.87
C VAL A 53 0.41 7.23 -1.04
N PRO A 54 1.06 8.36 -0.72
CA PRO A 54 2.37 8.35 -0.04
C PRO A 54 2.35 7.67 1.32
N CYS A 55 1.26 7.83 2.08
CA CYS A 55 1.07 7.22 3.39
C CYS A 55 -0.36 6.70 3.52
N VAL A 56 -0.51 5.37 3.51
CA VAL A 56 -1.81 4.70 3.70
C VAL A 56 -2.21 4.69 5.16
N ASN A 57 -1.26 4.48 6.07
CA ASN A 57 -1.48 4.33 7.52
C ASN A 57 -0.78 5.43 8.34
N PRO A 58 -1.24 6.69 8.27
CA PRO A 58 -0.61 7.78 9.02
C PRO A 58 -0.75 7.65 10.53
N ASP A 59 -1.80 6.98 11.03
CA ASP A 59 -1.97 6.70 12.46
C ASP A 59 -0.89 5.74 12.96
N GLY A 60 -0.65 4.65 12.23
CA GLY A 60 0.40 3.69 12.53
C GLY A 60 1.80 4.30 12.44
N VAL A 61 2.05 5.18 11.45
CA VAL A 61 3.34 5.89 11.34
C VAL A 61 3.60 6.75 12.58
N ARG A 62 2.59 7.48 13.06
CA ARG A 62 2.73 8.29 14.30
C ARG A 62 2.96 7.43 15.52
N ALA A 63 2.29 6.29 15.63
CA ALA A 63 2.43 5.33 16.72
C ALA A 63 3.68 4.44 16.59
N LYS A 64 4.33 4.40 15.41
CA LYS A 64 5.42 3.47 15.06
C LYS A 64 5.02 2.01 15.23
N THR A 65 3.82 1.68 14.78
CA THR A 65 3.24 0.34 14.83
C THR A 65 2.92 -0.17 13.43
N ARG A 66 3.01 -1.47 13.21
CA ARG A 66 2.59 -2.12 11.96
C ARG A 66 1.13 -1.80 11.64
N VAL A 67 0.27 -1.97 12.61
CA VAL A 67 -1.19 -1.83 12.51
C VAL A 67 -1.66 -0.37 12.53
N ASN A 68 -2.91 -0.13 12.14
CA ASN A 68 -3.53 1.18 12.27
C ASN A 68 -3.96 1.47 13.73
N SER A 69 -4.60 2.61 14.00
CA SER A 69 -5.04 3.02 15.33
C SER A 69 -6.12 2.13 15.97
N ARG A 70 -6.72 1.22 15.21
CA ARG A 70 -7.68 0.21 15.68
C ARG A 70 -7.06 -1.16 15.92
N GLY A 71 -5.74 -1.28 15.73
CA GLY A 71 -5.00 -2.54 15.86
C GLY A 71 -5.20 -3.48 14.67
N VAL A 72 -5.51 -2.95 13.48
CA VAL A 72 -5.74 -3.73 12.27
C VAL A 72 -4.55 -3.61 11.33
N ASP A 73 -4.06 -4.75 10.82
CA ASP A 73 -3.13 -4.81 9.69
C ASP A 73 -3.91 -4.54 8.40
N ILE A 74 -3.74 -3.34 7.85
CA ILE A 74 -4.45 -2.90 6.65
C ILE A 74 -4.17 -3.85 5.47
N ASN A 75 -2.96 -4.43 5.41
CA ASN A 75 -2.56 -5.40 4.38
C ASN A 75 -3.18 -6.80 4.57
N ARG A 76 -4.08 -6.97 5.54
CA ARG A 76 -4.91 -8.17 5.79
C ARG A 76 -6.39 -7.85 5.79
N ASN A 77 -6.77 -6.60 5.54
CA ASN A 77 -8.16 -6.13 5.65
C ASN A 77 -8.89 -6.02 4.31
N PHE A 78 -8.24 -6.36 3.17
CA PHE A 78 -8.87 -6.26 1.85
C PHE A 78 -10.00 -7.27 1.68
N PRO A 79 -11.08 -6.92 0.92
CA PRO A 79 -12.24 -7.78 0.68
C PRO A 79 -11.95 -8.82 -0.41
N THR A 80 -11.00 -9.70 -0.14
CA THR A 80 -10.57 -10.79 -1.02
C THR A 80 -11.25 -12.10 -0.67
N GLU A 81 -11.32 -13.06 -1.59
CA GLU A 81 -11.96 -14.37 -1.37
C GLU A 81 -11.30 -15.19 -0.25
N ASN A 82 -10.01 -14.96 -0.01
CA ASN A 82 -9.22 -15.63 1.03
C ASN A 82 -9.16 -14.85 2.36
N TRP A 83 -9.94 -13.76 2.52
CA TRP A 83 -10.02 -13.08 3.80
C TRP A 83 -10.71 -13.99 4.84
N GLU A 84 -10.13 -14.07 6.01
CA GLU A 84 -10.69 -14.79 7.16
C GLU A 84 -10.50 -14.01 8.46
N LEU A 85 -11.40 -14.23 9.42
CA LEU A 85 -11.26 -13.65 10.75
C LEU A 85 -10.11 -14.32 11.49
N THR A 86 -9.13 -13.53 11.90
CA THR A 86 -7.95 -13.98 12.64
C THR A 86 -7.97 -13.51 14.09
N GLU A 87 -7.07 -14.05 14.91
CA GLU A 87 -6.87 -13.56 16.28
C GLU A 87 -6.30 -12.13 16.29
N ARG A 88 -6.61 -11.37 17.34
CA ARG A 88 -6.07 -10.02 17.54
C ARG A 88 -4.59 -10.07 17.91
N ASN A 89 -3.75 -9.87 16.90
CA ASN A 89 -2.30 -9.70 17.00
C ASN A 89 -1.86 -8.67 15.95
N GLU A 90 -0.57 -8.57 15.67
CA GLU A 90 -0.03 -7.63 14.67
C GLU A 90 -0.42 -7.95 13.21
N PHE A 91 -1.04 -9.10 12.96
CA PHE A 91 -1.56 -9.54 11.65
C PHE A 91 -3.09 -9.57 11.61
N PHE A 92 -3.76 -8.98 12.59
CA PHE A 92 -5.22 -8.98 12.66
C PHE A 92 -5.85 -8.24 11.47
N GLY A 93 -6.62 -8.94 10.64
CA GLY A 93 -7.25 -8.43 9.43
C GLY A 93 -8.55 -7.63 9.63
N GLY A 94 -8.88 -7.25 10.87
CA GLY A 94 -10.12 -6.53 11.19
C GLY A 94 -11.30 -7.44 11.53
N GLU A 95 -12.42 -6.86 11.98
CA GLU A 95 -13.64 -7.60 12.34
C GLU A 95 -14.44 -8.09 11.11
N SER A 96 -14.16 -7.47 9.95
CA SER A 96 -14.74 -7.85 8.66
C SER A 96 -13.83 -7.33 7.53
N PRO A 97 -13.94 -7.89 6.31
CA PRO A 97 -13.21 -7.37 5.16
C PRO A 97 -13.58 -5.90 4.92
N ALA A 98 -12.60 -5.10 4.58
CA ALA A 98 -12.74 -3.65 4.38
C ALA A 98 -13.42 -2.93 5.57
N SER A 99 -13.17 -3.36 6.81
CA SER A 99 -13.68 -2.66 8.00
C SER A 99 -13.05 -1.28 8.17
N GLU A 100 -11.80 -1.11 7.74
CA GLU A 100 -11.01 0.08 8.00
C GLU A 100 -11.23 1.17 6.94
N VAL A 101 -11.15 2.42 7.35
CA VAL A 101 -11.32 3.57 6.46
C VAL A 101 -10.20 3.65 5.43
N GLU A 102 -9.00 3.27 5.80
CA GLU A 102 -7.82 3.18 4.95
C GLU A 102 -8.04 2.18 3.80
N THR A 103 -8.52 0.99 4.14
CA THR A 103 -8.83 -0.05 3.16
C THR A 103 -9.97 0.37 2.23
N LYS A 104 -11.08 0.90 2.79
CA LYS A 104 -12.19 1.44 1.98
C LYS A 104 -11.73 2.51 1.01
N PHE A 105 -10.84 3.37 1.45
CA PHE A 105 -10.27 4.42 0.59
C PHE A 105 -9.49 3.82 -0.57
N LEU A 106 -8.63 2.82 -0.33
CA LEU A 106 -7.86 2.14 -1.38
C LEU A 106 -8.78 1.37 -2.34
N VAL A 107 -9.76 0.62 -1.82
CA VAL A 107 -10.75 -0.11 -2.65
C VAL A 107 -11.46 0.87 -3.60
N ASN A 108 -11.98 1.98 -3.07
CA ASN A 108 -12.63 3.01 -3.88
C ASN A 108 -11.70 3.63 -4.95
N LEU A 109 -10.40 3.80 -4.64
CA LEU A 109 -9.42 4.27 -5.63
C LEU A 109 -9.20 3.22 -6.73
N ILE A 110 -9.04 1.97 -6.35
CA ILE A 110 -8.84 0.85 -7.29
C ILE A 110 -10.05 0.71 -8.22
N GLU A 111 -11.26 0.72 -7.68
CA GLU A 111 -12.50 0.65 -8.47
C GLU A 111 -12.68 1.85 -9.40
N LYS A 112 -12.31 3.05 -8.93
CA LYS A 112 -12.48 4.28 -9.72
C LYS A 112 -11.47 4.42 -10.84
N TYR A 113 -10.21 4.06 -10.61
CA TYR A 113 -9.11 4.32 -11.54
C TYR A 113 -8.64 3.07 -12.29
N GLU A 114 -9.08 1.88 -11.88
CA GLU A 114 -8.77 0.58 -12.49
C GLU A 114 -7.27 0.44 -12.85
N PRO A 115 -6.35 0.61 -11.85
CA PRO A 115 -4.92 0.56 -12.14
C PRO A 115 -4.52 -0.82 -12.67
N LYS A 116 -3.76 -0.85 -13.76
CA LYS A 116 -3.20 -2.10 -14.32
C LYS A 116 -2.03 -2.64 -13.51
N LEU A 117 -1.44 -1.81 -12.66
CA LEU A 117 -0.36 -2.17 -11.76
C LEU A 117 -0.50 -1.40 -10.46
N ILE A 118 -0.38 -2.11 -9.35
CA ILE A 118 -0.22 -1.53 -8.02
C ILE A 118 1.18 -1.90 -7.53
N LEU A 119 1.96 -0.90 -7.13
CA LEU A 119 3.27 -1.07 -6.53
C LEU A 119 3.20 -0.63 -5.08
N THR A 120 3.40 -1.56 -4.15
CA THR A 120 3.41 -1.27 -2.71
C THR A 120 4.85 -1.30 -2.18
N LEU A 121 5.25 -0.22 -1.50
CA LEU A 121 6.58 -0.09 -0.92
C LEU A 121 6.55 -0.58 0.54
N HIS A 122 7.22 -1.69 0.79
CA HIS A 122 7.35 -2.33 2.10
C HIS A 122 8.81 -2.37 2.60
N ALA A 123 8.99 -2.66 3.89
CA ALA A 123 10.24 -2.99 4.56
C ALA A 123 9.95 -4.11 5.60
N PRO A 124 10.93 -4.82 6.15
CA PRO A 124 12.38 -4.71 5.97
C PRO A 124 12.99 -5.68 4.93
N PHE A 125 12.18 -6.53 4.29
CA PHE A 125 12.69 -7.57 3.40
C PHE A 125 13.23 -7.00 2.09
N LYS A 126 14.45 -7.42 1.71
CA LYS A 126 15.08 -7.03 0.44
C LYS A 126 14.66 -7.99 -0.66
N VAL A 127 13.40 -7.94 -1.06
CA VAL A 127 12.78 -8.84 -2.03
C VAL A 127 11.83 -8.05 -2.95
N VAL A 128 11.65 -8.52 -4.16
CA VAL A 128 10.57 -8.10 -5.07
C VAL A 128 9.52 -9.21 -5.06
N ASN A 129 8.47 -8.99 -4.31
CA ASN A 129 7.33 -9.91 -4.27
C ASN A 129 6.30 -9.51 -5.34
N TYR A 130 5.61 -10.47 -5.95
CA TYR A 130 4.62 -10.19 -6.98
C TYR A 130 3.42 -11.14 -6.89
N ASP A 131 2.28 -10.62 -7.32
CA ASP A 131 1.02 -11.33 -7.47
C ASP A 131 0.44 -11.15 -8.86
N GLY A 132 -0.38 -12.09 -9.30
CA GLY A 132 -1.02 -12.04 -10.60
C GLY A 132 -0.03 -12.01 -11.76
N ASP A 133 -0.38 -11.29 -12.82
CA ASP A 133 0.42 -11.20 -14.06
C ASP A 133 1.48 -10.07 -13.99
N ALA A 134 2.23 -10.02 -12.89
CA ALA A 134 3.23 -8.98 -12.65
C ALA A 134 4.70 -9.46 -12.74
N LEU A 135 4.95 -10.71 -13.13
CA LEU A 135 6.29 -11.30 -13.17
C LEU A 135 7.28 -10.49 -14.02
N GLU A 136 6.86 -10.06 -15.22
CA GLU A 136 7.75 -9.29 -16.10
C GLU A 136 8.17 -7.95 -15.47
N VAL A 137 7.26 -7.28 -14.77
CA VAL A 137 7.54 -6.04 -14.04
C VAL A 137 8.45 -6.32 -12.86
N ALA A 138 8.19 -7.38 -12.10
CA ALA A 138 9.02 -7.80 -10.98
C ALA A 138 10.47 -8.09 -11.42
N GLN A 139 10.66 -8.76 -12.58
CA GLN A 139 11.98 -9.01 -13.16
C GLN A 139 12.72 -7.71 -13.51
N LYS A 140 12.02 -6.73 -14.09
CA LYS A 140 12.62 -5.41 -14.41
C LYS A 140 13.04 -4.67 -13.15
N ILE A 141 12.18 -4.65 -12.12
CA ILE A 141 12.48 -4.01 -10.83
C ILE A 141 13.66 -4.72 -10.16
N SER A 142 13.64 -6.05 -10.05
CA SER A 142 14.71 -6.86 -9.46
C SER A 142 16.06 -6.58 -10.11
N LYS A 143 16.09 -6.50 -11.44
CA LYS A 143 17.33 -6.19 -12.20
C LYS A 143 17.90 -4.81 -11.86
N ILE A 144 17.03 -3.83 -11.59
CA ILE A 144 17.43 -2.45 -11.27
C ILE A 144 17.94 -2.34 -9.83
N ILE A 145 17.23 -2.94 -8.86
CA ILE A 145 17.54 -2.77 -7.44
C ILE A 145 18.40 -3.90 -6.85
N GLY A 146 18.61 -4.99 -7.60
CA GLY A 146 19.45 -6.13 -7.19
C GLY A 146 18.81 -7.04 -6.12
N TYR A 147 17.49 -6.97 -5.92
CA TYR A 147 16.79 -7.84 -4.95
C TYR A 147 16.23 -9.09 -5.62
N PRO A 148 16.23 -10.26 -4.94
CA PRO A 148 15.63 -11.48 -5.48
C PRO A 148 14.12 -11.32 -5.68
N ILE A 149 13.57 -12.17 -6.55
CA ILE A 149 12.13 -12.24 -6.82
C ILE A 149 11.53 -13.38 -6.01
N GLU A 150 10.41 -13.13 -5.39
CA GLU A 150 9.58 -14.15 -4.72
C GLU A 150 8.14 -14.03 -5.23
N ALA A 151 7.52 -15.17 -5.52
CA ALA A 151 6.11 -15.23 -5.86
C ALA A 151 5.24 -14.88 -4.64
N SER A 152 3.94 -14.66 -4.87
CA SER A 152 2.96 -14.43 -3.81
C SER A 152 3.06 -15.44 -2.68
N ILE A 153 2.91 -14.93 -1.46
CA ILE A 153 2.86 -15.73 -0.23
C ILE A 153 1.42 -16.05 0.20
N GLY A 154 0.41 -15.72 -0.64
CA GLY A 154 -0.99 -16.13 -0.47
C GLY A 154 -1.74 -15.42 0.64
N TYR A 155 -1.34 -14.23 1.05
CA TYR A 155 -2.11 -13.40 1.98
C TYR A 155 -3.21 -12.60 1.26
N PRO A 156 -4.28 -12.19 2.00
CA PRO A 156 -5.32 -11.30 1.49
C PRO A 156 -4.81 -9.98 0.94
#